data_10d3460ee46eb402148bf397f5ad3b62
#
_entry.id   10d3460ee46eb402148bf397f5ad3b62
#
_cell.length_a   1.000
_cell.length_b   1.000
_cell.length_c   1.000
_cell.angle_alpha   90.00
_cell.angle_beta   90.00
_cell.angle_gamma   90.00
#
_symmetry.space_group_name_H-M   'P 1'
#
loop_
_entity.id
_entity.type
_entity.pdbx_description
1 polymer ?
#
loop_
_entity_poly.entity_id
_entity_poly.type
_entity_poly.pdbx_seq_one_letter_code
_entity_poly.pdbx_strand_id
1 'polypeptide(L)'
;MKYSKSSIEALTNKYGSPLYVFDERGFRENYRALDSAMKSRYENYRIAYSFKTNYTPYICKTAKSLGAYAEVVSGMEYAIAKRIGYDDRHIVFNGPEKGREALDAFENGCIINVDSLDELMLFCDRAKANPEKQYTIGVRINLNIGQRFISRFGMDEKDVAIAFREVEALDNLRIIGLHCHISRCRSLADWKKRTETMLYLADRFFSDAPEYLDLGSGMFGSMAPEFAAQFDDVPSYEEYAGVTAGLVANHYWGRRRPILFTEPGTTLVNRFVECITRVEAIKEIDNCFFAVLNGSEHTLGETCTLKNLPVEVIPCGVPQKEYERIQLTGYTCLEQDVLYKDFKGCLSKGDYVVFGNTGGYSNVLKPPFIRPNCAMVVETEDGDFQVIKSAESYQDLLRTYIF
;
A
#
# COMPACT_ATOMS: atom_id res chain seq x y z
N MET A 1 -5.59 3.10 26.58
CA MET A 1 -5.91 1.71 26.16
C MET A 1 -7.20 1.71 25.37
N LYS A 2 -7.13 1.24 24.13
CA LYS A 2 -8.32 1.13 23.26
C LYS A 2 -9.24 -0.02 23.68
N TYR A 3 -8.64 -1.10 24.20
CA TYR A 3 -9.36 -2.31 24.61
C TYR A 3 -9.28 -2.52 26.12
N SER A 4 -10.40 -2.91 26.72
CA SER A 4 -10.44 -3.50 28.06
C SER A 4 -10.24 -5.02 27.97
N LYS A 5 -9.93 -5.68 29.10
CA LYS A 5 -9.87 -7.15 29.17
C LYS A 5 -11.15 -7.79 28.63
N SER A 6 -12.31 -7.34 29.11
CA SER A 6 -13.62 -7.90 28.74
C SER A 6 -13.93 -7.69 27.25
N SER A 7 -13.59 -6.52 26.68
CA SER A 7 -13.86 -6.24 25.26
C SER A 7 -12.96 -7.05 24.34
N ILE A 8 -11.67 -7.20 24.65
CA ILE A 8 -10.75 -7.96 23.79
C ILE A 8 -11.03 -9.46 23.87
N GLU A 9 -11.39 -10.00 25.04
CA GLU A 9 -11.82 -11.40 25.20
C GLU A 9 -13.12 -11.67 24.44
N ALA A 10 -14.13 -10.80 24.53
CA ALA A 10 -15.36 -10.94 23.77
C ALA A 10 -15.11 -10.93 22.25
N LEU A 11 -14.25 -10.00 21.78
CA LEU A 11 -13.90 -9.86 20.38
C LEU A 11 -13.19 -11.11 19.84
N THR A 12 -12.16 -11.58 20.54
CA THR A 12 -11.38 -12.75 20.12
C THR A 12 -12.11 -14.07 20.29
N ASN A 13 -13.01 -14.19 21.27
CA ASN A 13 -13.90 -15.34 21.39
C ASN A 13 -14.89 -15.45 20.23
N LYS A 14 -15.36 -14.30 19.73
CA LYS A 14 -16.33 -14.25 18.62
C LYS A 14 -15.69 -14.46 17.25
N TYR A 15 -14.51 -13.88 17.02
CA TYR A 15 -13.90 -13.81 15.69
C TYR A 15 -12.58 -14.58 15.55
N GLY A 16 -12.04 -15.10 16.65
CA GLY A 16 -10.76 -15.82 16.69
C GLY A 16 -9.58 -14.90 17.01
N SER A 17 -8.42 -15.52 17.23
CA SER A 17 -7.12 -14.86 17.42
C SER A 17 -6.03 -15.67 16.72
N PRO A 18 -5.09 -15.06 15.96
CA PRO A 18 -4.96 -13.62 15.77
C PRO A 18 -6.14 -12.99 15.02
N LEU A 19 -6.32 -11.66 15.15
CA LEU A 19 -7.44 -10.94 14.54
C LEU A 19 -6.97 -9.59 14.04
N TYR A 20 -7.30 -9.22 12.80
CA TYR A 20 -7.12 -7.85 12.32
C TYR A 20 -8.35 -7.00 12.64
N VAL A 21 -8.10 -5.77 13.05
CA VAL A 21 -9.14 -4.76 13.29
C VAL A 21 -8.84 -3.53 12.44
N PHE A 22 -9.76 -3.19 11.54
CA PHE A 22 -9.66 -2.00 10.71
C PHE A 22 -10.37 -0.81 11.35
N ASP A 23 -9.65 0.29 11.53
CA ASP A 23 -10.19 1.58 11.96
C ASP A 23 -10.59 2.38 10.71
N GLU A 24 -11.85 2.24 10.29
CA GLU A 24 -12.37 2.94 9.11
C GLU A 24 -12.39 4.46 9.32
N ARG A 25 -12.76 4.93 10.51
CA ARG A 25 -12.84 6.36 10.80
C ARG A 25 -11.47 7.03 10.68
N GLY A 26 -10.46 6.46 11.32
CA GLY A 26 -9.10 6.97 11.24
C GLY A 26 -8.54 6.93 9.81
N PHE A 27 -8.84 5.86 9.04
CA PHE A 27 -8.48 5.78 7.63
C PHE A 27 -9.11 6.91 6.80
N ARG A 28 -10.41 7.19 6.99
CA ARG A 28 -11.13 8.26 6.30
C ARG A 28 -10.57 9.65 6.65
N GLU A 29 -10.27 9.88 7.91
CA GLU A 29 -9.66 11.13 8.38
C GLU A 29 -8.28 11.34 7.77
N ASN A 30 -7.45 10.29 7.75
CA ASN A 30 -6.10 10.31 7.17
C ASN A 30 -6.11 10.53 5.66
N TYR A 31 -7.04 9.88 4.94
CA TYR A 31 -7.25 10.12 3.51
C TYR A 31 -7.55 11.60 3.22
N ARG A 32 -8.51 12.18 3.98
CA ARG A 32 -8.91 13.58 3.81
C ARG A 32 -7.77 14.54 4.15
N ALA A 33 -6.96 14.22 5.16
CA ALA A 33 -5.80 15.03 5.54
C ALA A 33 -4.79 15.12 4.37
N LEU A 34 -4.41 13.99 3.76
CA LEU A 34 -3.53 13.97 2.61
C LEU A 34 -4.15 14.69 1.40
N ASP A 35 -5.41 14.37 1.07
CA ASP A 35 -6.12 14.96 -0.08
C ASP A 35 -6.24 16.50 0.07
N SER A 36 -6.58 16.97 1.26
CA SER A 36 -6.70 18.41 1.55
C SER A 36 -5.35 19.12 1.50
N ALA A 37 -4.29 18.54 2.06
CA ALA A 37 -2.95 19.12 2.01
C ALA A 37 -2.49 19.31 0.55
N MET A 38 -2.64 18.28 -0.28
CA MET A 38 -2.27 18.34 -1.69
C MET A 38 -3.15 19.31 -2.47
N LYS A 39 -4.48 19.25 -2.32
CA LYS A 39 -5.44 20.13 -3.02
C LYS A 39 -5.34 21.59 -2.60
N SER A 40 -4.86 21.88 -1.39
CA SER A 40 -4.59 23.26 -0.98
C SER A 40 -3.53 23.95 -1.85
N ARG A 41 -2.66 23.18 -2.50
CA ARG A 41 -1.61 23.66 -3.40
C ARG A 41 -1.97 23.46 -4.89
N TYR A 42 -2.69 22.36 -5.20
CA TYR A 42 -3.01 21.98 -6.56
C TYR A 42 -4.37 21.26 -6.62
N GLU A 43 -5.42 21.96 -7.00
CA GLU A 43 -6.82 21.47 -7.01
C GLU A 43 -7.00 20.20 -7.86
N ASN A 44 -6.28 20.11 -9.01
CA ASN A 44 -6.36 18.97 -9.91
C ASN A 44 -5.50 17.76 -9.44
N TYR A 45 -5.45 17.56 -8.14
CA TYR A 45 -4.82 16.39 -7.50
C TYR A 45 -5.81 15.26 -7.29
N ARG A 46 -5.34 14.03 -7.46
CA ARG A 46 -6.10 12.79 -7.21
C ARG A 46 -5.24 11.75 -6.51
N ILE A 47 -5.84 11.00 -5.62
CA ILE A 47 -5.26 9.82 -4.98
C ILE A 47 -5.62 8.59 -5.80
N ALA A 48 -4.65 7.75 -6.17
CA ALA A 48 -4.84 6.39 -6.64
C ALA A 48 -4.45 5.43 -5.52
N TYR A 49 -5.42 4.83 -4.84
CA TYR A 49 -5.15 3.93 -3.71
C TYR A 49 -4.49 2.64 -4.20
N SER A 50 -3.33 2.31 -3.64
CA SER A 50 -2.49 1.19 -4.07
C SER A 50 -3.00 -0.15 -3.52
N PHE A 51 -3.66 -0.95 -4.36
CA PHE A 51 -4.30 -2.23 -3.98
C PHE A 51 -3.28 -3.25 -3.47
N LYS A 52 -2.10 -3.34 -4.10
CA LYS A 52 -1.03 -4.25 -3.66
C LYS A 52 -0.63 -4.11 -2.19
N THR A 53 -0.87 -2.92 -1.61
CA THR A 53 -0.61 -2.69 -0.19
C THR A 53 -1.64 -3.37 0.69
N ASN A 54 -2.92 -3.25 0.33
CA ASN A 54 -4.03 -3.95 0.99
C ASN A 54 -5.27 -3.92 0.08
N TYR A 55 -5.52 -5.02 -0.64
CA TYR A 55 -6.67 -5.18 -1.52
C TYR A 55 -7.93 -5.73 -0.82
N THR A 56 -8.01 -5.68 0.51
CA THR A 56 -9.25 -6.06 1.21
C THR A 56 -10.43 -5.28 0.62
N PRO A 57 -11.45 -5.93 0.04
CA PRO A 57 -12.49 -5.24 -0.73
C PRO A 57 -13.23 -4.15 0.04
N TYR A 58 -13.41 -4.31 1.34
CA TYR A 58 -14.03 -3.31 2.19
C TYR A 58 -13.19 -2.02 2.26
N ILE A 59 -11.88 -2.16 2.50
CA ILE A 59 -10.93 -1.03 2.55
C ILE A 59 -10.88 -0.32 1.18
N CYS A 60 -10.82 -1.10 0.08
CA CYS A 60 -10.85 -0.55 -1.27
C CYS A 60 -12.17 0.20 -1.58
N LYS A 61 -13.32 -0.32 -1.12
CA LYS A 61 -14.62 0.38 -1.22
C LYS A 61 -14.64 1.68 -0.41
N THR A 62 -14.05 1.67 0.78
CA THR A 62 -13.91 2.86 1.61
C THR A 62 -13.08 3.92 0.89
N ALA A 63 -11.92 3.56 0.31
CA ALA A 63 -11.11 4.47 -0.50
C ALA A 63 -11.90 5.01 -1.72
N LYS A 64 -12.60 4.13 -2.45
CA LYS A 64 -13.47 4.52 -3.56
C LYS A 64 -14.53 5.53 -3.14
N SER A 65 -15.19 5.32 -1.99
CA SER A 65 -16.23 6.22 -1.49
C SER A 65 -15.71 7.63 -1.15
N LEU A 66 -14.40 7.78 -0.97
CA LEU A 66 -13.71 9.04 -0.76
C LEU A 66 -13.22 9.68 -2.06
N GLY A 67 -13.45 9.04 -3.21
CA GLY A 67 -13.07 9.53 -4.53
C GLY A 67 -11.69 9.06 -5.01
N ALA A 68 -11.08 8.06 -4.36
CA ALA A 68 -9.83 7.49 -4.83
C ALA A 68 -10.00 6.74 -6.15
N TYR A 69 -9.02 6.86 -7.04
CA TYR A 69 -8.78 5.92 -8.12
C TYR A 69 -8.23 4.60 -7.56
N ALA A 70 -8.36 3.50 -8.30
CA ALA A 70 -7.72 2.24 -7.95
C ALA A 70 -6.36 2.15 -8.67
N GLU A 71 -5.24 2.07 -7.94
CA GLU A 71 -3.96 1.66 -8.51
C GLU A 71 -3.84 0.15 -8.36
N VAL A 72 -3.72 -0.54 -9.50
CA VAL A 72 -3.65 -2.00 -9.60
C VAL A 72 -2.41 -2.42 -10.39
N VAL A 73 -1.85 -3.60 -10.07
CA VAL A 73 -0.62 -4.08 -10.69
C VAL A 73 -0.73 -5.51 -11.24
N SER A 74 -1.94 -6.07 -11.25
CA SER A 74 -2.22 -7.41 -11.78
C SER A 74 -3.67 -7.56 -12.23
N GLY A 75 -3.93 -8.57 -13.08
CA GLY A 75 -5.29 -8.93 -13.50
C GLY A 75 -6.20 -9.28 -12.31
N MET A 76 -5.64 -9.88 -11.24
CA MET A 76 -6.40 -10.16 -10.02
C MET A 76 -6.89 -8.86 -9.35
N GLU A 77 -6.01 -7.88 -9.17
CA GLU A 77 -6.38 -6.60 -8.57
C GLU A 77 -7.35 -5.81 -9.45
N TYR A 78 -7.16 -5.84 -10.78
CA TYR A 78 -8.11 -5.29 -11.75
C TYR A 78 -9.50 -5.93 -11.60
N ALA A 79 -9.57 -7.27 -11.51
CA ALA A 79 -10.83 -7.97 -11.28
C ALA A 79 -11.49 -7.59 -9.94
N ILE A 80 -10.71 -7.38 -8.88
CA ILE A 80 -11.22 -6.85 -7.60
C ILE A 80 -11.78 -5.44 -7.79
N ALA A 81 -11.05 -4.55 -8.46
CA ALA A 81 -11.51 -3.18 -8.72
C ALA A 81 -12.83 -3.16 -9.50
N LYS A 82 -12.95 -3.99 -10.54
CA LYS A 82 -14.21 -4.16 -11.31
C LYS A 82 -15.33 -4.69 -10.44
N ARG A 83 -15.08 -5.72 -9.63
CA ARG A 83 -16.08 -6.34 -8.77
C ARG A 83 -16.63 -5.41 -7.68
N ILE A 84 -15.81 -4.47 -7.18
CA ILE A 84 -16.26 -3.44 -6.24
C ILE A 84 -16.86 -2.21 -6.94
N GLY A 85 -16.93 -2.23 -8.29
CA GLY A 85 -17.66 -1.28 -9.12
C GLY A 85 -16.86 -0.03 -9.51
N TYR A 86 -15.53 -0.09 -9.65
CA TYR A 86 -14.79 0.99 -10.28
C TYR A 86 -15.14 1.08 -11.77
N ASP A 87 -15.33 2.30 -12.25
CA ASP A 87 -15.30 2.61 -13.68
C ASP A 87 -13.86 2.49 -14.19
N ASP A 88 -13.67 1.97 -15.40
CA ASP A 88 -12.34 1.72 -15.98
C ASP A 88 -11.49 2.98 -16.01
N ARG A 89 -12.08 4.16 -16.29
CA ARG A 89 -11.38 5.46 -16.30
C ARG A 89 -10.86 5.89 -14.92
N HIS A 90 -11.28 5.23 -13.86
CA HIS A 90 -10.80 5.46 -12.49
C HIS A 90 -9.88 4.33 -12.01
N ILE A 91 -9.32 3.55 -12.93
CA ILE A 91 -8.33 2.50 -12.66
C ILE A 91 -7.01 2.90 -13.31
N VAL A 92 -5.95 2.97 -12.50
CA VAL A 92 -4.55 3.13 -12.92
C VAL A 92 -3.90 1.77 -12.87
N PHE A 93 -3.49 1.25 -14.03
CA PHE A 93 -2.92 -0.08 -14.14
C PHE A 93 -1.42 0.00 -14.42
N ASN A 94 -0.65 -0.33 -13.40
CA ASN A 94 0.81 -0.33 -13.38
C ASN A 94 1.37 -1.76 -13.35
N GLY A 95 2.68 -1.86 -13.14
CA GLY A 95 3.38 -3.12 -12.95
C GLY A 95 4.24 -3.52 -14.15
N PRO A 96 5.30 -4.30 -13.90
CA PRO A 96 6.24 -4.73 -14.96
C PRO A 96 5.68 -5.88 -15.80
N GLU A 97 4.67 -6.57 -15.30
CA GLU A 97 3.92 -7.63 -15.98
C GLU A 97 2.47 -7.56 -15.48
N LYS A 98 1.53 -7.23 -16.36
CA LYS A 98 0.12 -6.96 -16.02
C LYS A 98 -0.81 -8.12 -16.33
N GLY A 99 -0.31 -9.16 -16.98
CA GLY A 99 -1.12 -10.27 -17.48
C GLY A 99 -1.93 -9.91 -18.73
N ARG A 100 -2.66 -10.89 -19.23
CA ARG A 100 -3.53 -10.72 -20.41
C ARG A 100 -4.68 -9.73 -20.18
N GLU A 101 -5.08 -9.54 -18.95
CA GLU A 101 -6.14 -8.62 -18.55
C GLU A 101 -5.78 -7.14 -18.83
N ALA A 102 -4.50 -6.84 -19.06
CA ALA A 102 -4.05 -5.51 -19.46
C ALA A 102 -4.64 -5.06 -20.81
N LEU A 103 -4.81 -5.99 -21.75
CA LEU A 103 -5.45 -5.67 -23.03
C LEU A 103 -6.94 -5.37 -22.88
N ASP A 104 -7.64 -6.08 -22.00
CA ASP A 104 -9.04 -5.79 -21.69
C ASP A 104 -9.17 -4.41 -20.98
N ALA A 105 -8.28 -4.12 -20.04
CA ALA A 105 -8.24 -2.83 -19.35
C ALA A 105 -7.93 -1.68 -20.34
N PHE A 106 -7.03 -1.88 -21.28
CA PHE A 106 -6.71 -0.93 -22.34
C PHE A 106 -7.92 -0.65 -23.25
N GLU A 107 -8.60 -1.70 -23.71
CA GLU A 107 -9.81 -1.60 -24.51
C GLU A 107 -10.95 -0.86 -23.82
N ASN A 108 -11.03 -0.98 -22.51
CA ASN A 108 -12.05 -0.36 -21.67
C ASN A 108 -11.67 1.06 -21.20
N GLY A 109 -10.47 1.55 -21.55
CA GLY A 109 -10.05 2.92 -21.29
C GLY A 109 -9.49 3.18 -19.88
N CYS A 110 -8.90 2.14 -19.25
CA CYS A 110 -8.09 2.34 -18.05
C CYS A 110 -6.86 3.21 -18.33
N ILE A 111 -6.35 3.87 -17.31
CA ILE A 111 -5.05 4.56 -17.35
C ILE A 111 -3.95 3.50 -17.27
N ILE A 112 -3.35 3.15 -18.40
CA ILE A 112 -2.28 2.15 -18.48
C ILE A 112 -0.94 2.85 -18.49
N ASN A 113 -0.05 2.54 -17.53
CA ASN A 113 1.34 3.01 -17.54
C ASN A 113 2.26 1.88 -18.02
N VAL A 114 2.76 2.00 -19.22
CA VAL A 114 3.63 1.00 -19.90
C VAL A 114 4.99 0.98 -19.21
N ASP A 115 5.48 -0.22 -18.85
CA ASP A 115 6.72 -0.41 -18.08
C ASP A 115 7.94 -0.70 -18.96
N SER A 116 7.75 -1.16 -20.21
CA SER A 116 8.83 -1.55 -21.13
C SER A 116 8.43 -1.37 -22.59
N LEU A 117 9.45 -1.37 -23.50
CA LEU A 117 9.20 -1.35 -24.96
C LEU A 117 8.49 -2.61 -25.44
N ASP A 118 8.79 -3.78 -24.88
CA ASP A 118 8.11 -5.03 -25.25
C ASP A 118 6.62 -4.95 -24.91
N GLU A 119 6.28 -4.39 -23.76
CA GLU A 119 4.89 -4.17 -23.39
C GLU A 119 4.22 -3.12 -24.29
N LEU A 120 4.93 -2.05 -24.66
CA LEU A 120 4.43 -1.04 -25.58
C LEU A 120 3.99 -1.66 -26.90
N MET A 121 4.79 -2.57 -27.45
CA MET A 121 4.47 -3.20 -28.73
C MET A 121 3.16 -3.98 -28.71
N LEU A 122 2.78 -4.59 -27.58
CA LEU A 122 1.48 -5.26 -27.43
C LEU A 122 0.31 -4.27 -27.62
N PHE A 123 0.42 -3.08 -27.06
CA PHE A 123 -0.60 -2.03 -27.19
C PHE A 123 -0.60 -1.39 -28.59
N CYS A 124 0.58 -1.20 -29.19
CA CYS A 124 0.70 -0.74 -30.57
C CYS A 124 0.04 -1.73 -31.57
N ASP A 125 0.30 -3.02 -31.42
CA ASP A 125 -0.30 -4.05 -32.25
C ASP A 125 -1.81 -4.13 -32.06
N ARG A 126 -2.29 -3.95 -30.83
CA ARG A 126 -3.71 -3.88 -30.53
C ARG A 126 -4.37 -2.65 -31.17
N ALA A 127 -3.73 -1.49 -31.13
CA ALA A 127 -4.21 -0.29 -31.80
C ALA A 127 -4.25 -0.45 -33.31
N LYS A 128 -3.21 -1.00 -33.94
CA LYS A 128 -3.17 -1.32 -35.38
C LYS A 128 -4.30 -2.25 -35.80
N ALA A 129 -4.64 -3.23 -34.95
CA ALA A 129 -5.72 -4.19 -35.25
C ALA A 129 -7.13 -3.57 -35.16
N ASN A 130 -7.28 -2.39 -34.56
CA ASN A 130 -8.55 -1.69 -34.35
C ASN A 130 -8.43 -0.20 -34.73
N PRO A 131 -8.20 0.12 -36.03
CA PRO A 131 -7.88 1.48 -36.45
C PRO A 131 -9.03 2.51 -36.25
N GLU A 132 -10.25 2.03 -36.07
CA GLU A 132 -11.43 2.87 -35.84
C GLU A 132 -11.57 3.37 -34.36
N LYS A 133 -10.80 2.78 -33.44
CA LYS A 133 -10.82 3.17 -32.02
C LYS A 133 -9.66 4.08 -31.70
N GLN A 134 -9.88 4.97 -30.75
CA GLN A 134 -8.84 5.86 -30.21
C GLN A 134 -8.39 5.34 -28.85
N TYR A 135 -7.08 5.23 -28.67
CA TYR A 135 -6.47 4.70 -27.46
C TYR A 135 -5.49 5.69 -26.83
N THR A 136 -5.32 5.55 -25.53
CA THR A 136 -4.36 6.34 -24.77
C THR A 136 -3.58 5.48 -23.80
N ILE A 137 -2.32 5.80 -23.60
CA ILE A 137 -1.42 5.17 -22.61
C ILE A 137 -0.59 6.24 -21.92
N GLY A 138 -0.03 5.90 -20.77
CA GLY A 138 1.11 6.58 -20.19
C GLY A 138 2.35 5.73 -20.25
N VAL A 139 3.48 6.30 -19.90
CA VAL A 139 4.75 5.59 -19.81
C VAL A 139 5.35 5.72 -18.43
N ARG A 140 5.86 4.60 -17.91
CA ARG A 140 6.58 4.58 -16.63
C ARG A 140 8.04 4.85 -16.86
N ILE A 141 8.55 5.87 -16.17
CA ILE A 141 9.94 6.29 -16.27
C ILE A 141 10.75 5.72 -15.12
N ASN A 142 11.90 5.15 -15.43
CA ASN A 142 12.92 4.75 -14.48
C ASN A 142 13.75 5.98 -14.08
N LEU A 143 13.38 6.61 -12.97
CA LEU A 143 14.09 7.78 -12.48
C LEU A 143 15.30 7.39 -11.62
N ASN A 144 16.43 8.05 -11.89
CA ASN A 144 17.56 8.06 -10.99
C ASN A 144 17.63 9.40 -10.24
N ILE A 145 17.21 9.39 -8.98
CA ILE A 145 17.30 10.55 -8.08
C ILE A 145 18.48 10.46 -7.11
N GLY A 146 19.39 9.50 -7.32
CA GLY A 146 20.56 9.26 -6.47
C GLY A 146 20.34 8.14 -5.45
N GLN A 147 19.32 7.30 -5.62
CA GLN A 147 19.11 6.10 -4.81
C GLN A 147 20.31 5.12 -4.96
N ARG A 148 20.57 4.35 -3.89
CA ARG A 148 21.71 3.41 -3.82
C ARG A 148 21.48 2.08 -4.57
N PHE A 149 20.37 1.93 -5.26
CA PHE A 149 20.03 0.71 -6.00
C PHE A 149 19.57 1.05 -7.42
N ILE A 150 19.76 0.13 -8.33
CA ILE A 150 19.22 0.23 -9.70
C ILE A 150 17.79 -0.33 -9.68
N SER A 151 16.82 0.51 -10.03
CA SER A 151 15.44 0.05 -10.19
C SER A 151 15.30 -0.76 -11.49
N ARG A 152 14.61 -1.88 -11.42
CA ARG A 152 14.26 -2.70 -12.60
C ARG A 152 12.95 -2.30 -13.29
N PHE A 153 12.31 -1.25 -12.81
CA PHE A 153 10.98 -0.83 -13.24
C PHE A 153 11.04 0.39 -14.12
N GLY A 154 10.21 0.38 -15.18
CA GLY A 154 10.08 1.50 -16.09
C GLY A 154 11.22 1.62 -17.09
N MET A 155 11.05 2.50 -18.05
CA MET A 155 11.97 2.76 -19.16
C MET A 155 12.93 3.89 -18.82
N ASP A 156 14.17 3.79 -19.24
CA ASP A 156 15.10 4.92 -19.21
C ASP A 156 14.69 5.99 -20.27
N GLU A 157 15.34 7.14 -20.24
CA GLU A 157 14.98 8.26 -21.10
C GLU A 157 15.13 7.96 -22.61
N LYS A 158 16.04 7.03 -22.98
CA LYS A 158 16.25 6.62 -24.37
C LYS A 158 15.07 5.75 -24.84
N ASP A 159 14.66 4.81 -24.01
CA ASP A 159 13.54 3.93 -24.31
C ASP A 159 12.21 4.71 -24.31
N VAL A 160 12.06 5.71 -23.42
CA VAL A 160 10.92 6.63 -23.48
C VAL A 160 10.88 7.39 -24.80
N ALA A 161 12.03 7.90 -25.29
CA ALA A 161 12.08 8.58 -26.59
C ALA A 161 11.75 7.64 -27.76
N ILE A 162 12.11 6.35 -27.66
CA ILE A 162 11.69 5.33 -28.64
C ILE A 162 10.17 5.13 -28.54
N ALA A 163 9.61 5.00 -27.33
CA ALA A 163 8.18 4.82 -27.12
C ALA A 163 7.35 5.95 -27.76
N PHE A 164 7.75 7.21 -27.58
CA PHE A 164 7.08 8.33 -28.22
C PHE A 164 7.11 8.25 -29.75
N ARG A 165 8.26 7.88 -30.35
CA ARG A 165 8.37 7.73 -31.82
C ARG A 165 7.51 6.60 -32.37
N GLU A 166 7.49 5.44 -31.69
CA GLU A 166 6.68 4.30 -32.12
C GLU A 166 5.18 4.62 -32.07
N VAL A 167 4.74 5.37 -31.03
CA VAL A 167 3.34 5.78 -30.88
C VAL A 167 2.98 6.89 -31.86
N GLU A 168 3.88 7.85 -32.14
CA GLU A 168 3.66 8.92 -33.11
C GLU A 168 3.41 8.40 -34.54
N ALA A 169 3.89 7.20 -34.85
CA ALA A 169 3.63 6.52 -36.13
C ALA A 169 2.21 5.94 -36.25
N LEU A 170 1.37 6.06 -35.21
CA LEU A 170 0.00 5.55 -35.15
C LEU A 170 -1.01 6.67 -34.99
N ASP A 171 -2.01 6.73 -35.87
CA ASP A 171 -3.03 7.79 -35.81
C ASP A 171 -4.04 7.63 -34.67
N ASN A 172 -4.11 6.43 -34.08
CA ASN A 172 -5.14 6.07 -33.13
C ASN A 172 -4.61 5.67 -31.74
N LEU A 173 -3.32 5.90 -31.44
CA LEU A 173 -2.73 5.69 -30.13
C LEU A 173 -1.94 6.94 -29.70
N ARG A 174 -2.09 7.39 -28.46
CA ARG A 174 -1.37 8.55 -27.92
C ARG A 174 -0.80 8.24 -26.55
N ILE A 175 0.43 8.71 -26.30
CA ILE A 175 0.97 8.82 -24.94
C ILE A 175 0.43 10.11 -24.36
N ILE A 176 -0.28 10.01 -23.22
CA ILE A 176 -0.95 11.14 -22.58
C ILE A 176 -0.43 11.45 -21.17
N GLY A 177 0.40 10.61 -20.59
CA GLY A 177 0.88 10.79 -19.22
C GLY A 177 2.23 10.16 -18.95
N LEU A 178 2.83 10.63 -17.86
CA LEU A 178 4.08 10.09 -17.30
C LEU A 178 3.83 9.58 -15.90
N HIS A 179 4.40 8.43 -15.60
CA HIS A 179 4.37 7.80 -14.28
C HIS A 179 5.79 7.52 -13.78
N CYS A 180 6.01 7.66 -12.49
CA CYS A 180 7.20 7.12 -11.81
C CYS A 180 6.84 6.57 -10.44
N HIS A 181 7.57 5.56 -10.00
CA HIS A 181 7.48 5.07 -8.64
C HIS A 181 8.85 4.67 -8.13
N ILE A 182 9.27 5.24 -6.99
CA ILE A 182 10.56 4.94 -6.36
C ILE A 182 10.30 4.52 -4.91
N SER A 183 10.65 3.28 -4.58
CA SER A 183 10.54 2.75 -3.23
C SER A 183 11.64 3.33 -2.32
N ARG A 184 11.35 3.45 -1.01
CA ARG A 184 12.30 3.80 0.06
C ARG A 184 12.89 5.22 0.03
N CYS A 185 12.65 6.01 -0.99
CA CYS A 185 13.07 7.41 -1.09
C CYS A 185 11.95 8.31 -0.57
N ARG A 186 11.93 8.55 0.76
CA ARG A 186 10.80 9.17 1.47
C ARG A 186 11.05 10.59 1.95
N SER A 187 12.31 11.08 1.88
CA SER A 187 12.64 12.43 2.33
C SER A 187 12.03 13.51 1.45
N LEU A 188 11.87 14.72 1.99
CA LEU A 188 11.42 15.87 1.20
C LEU A 188 12.35 16.17 0.02
N ALA A 189 13.67 15.99 0.22
CA ALA A 189 14.67 16.18 -0.85
C ALA A 189 14.45 15.19 -2.00
N ASP A 190 14.18 13.91 -1.70
CA ASP A 190 13.90 12.89 -2.72
C ASP A 190 12.60 13.22 -3.48
N TRP A 191 11.55 13.61 -2.77
CA TRP A 191 10.28 13.98 -3.38
C TRP A 191 10.38 15.24 -4.23
N LYS A 192 11.12 16.26 -3.75
CA LYS A 192 11.41 17.45 -4.53
C LYS A 192 12.12 17.09 -5.85
N LYS A 193 13.21 16.32 -5.75
CA LYS A 193 14.01 15.92 -6.91
C LYS A 193 13.20 15.07 -7.89
N ARG A 194 12.37 14.14 -7.39
CA ARG A 194 11.42 13.35 -8.18
C ARG A 194 10.48 14.26 -8.97
N THR A 195 9.84 15.21 -8.29
CA THR A 195 8.89 16.13 -8.91
C THR A 195 9.56 16.99 -9.97
N GLU A 196 10.69 17.62 -9.65
CA GLU A 196 11.46 18.46 -10.59
C GLU A 196 11.90 17.68 -11.83
N THR A 197 12.36 16.43 -11.65
CA THR A 197 12.76 15.58 -12.78
C THR A 197 11.56 15.20 -13.65
N MET A 198 10.40 14.87 -13.05
CA MET A 198 9.20 14.56 -13.81
C MET A 198 8.67 15.77 -14.58
N LEU A 199 8.74 16.96 -14.02
CA LEU A 199 8.37 18.20 -14.71
C LEU A 199 9.31 18.49 -15.89
N TYR A 200 10.62 18.31 -15.70
CA TYR A 200 11.60 18.44 -16.80
C TYR A 200 11.29 17.44 -17.94
N LEU A 201 11.00 16.18 -17.63
CA LEU A 201 10.68 15.17 -18.63
C LEU A 201 9.32 15.45 -19.31
N ALA A 202 8.35 16.01 -18.58
CA ALA A 202 7.10 16.43 -19.16
C ALA A 202 7.31 17.54 -20.23
N ASP A 203 8.10 18.56 -19.93
CA ASP A 203 8.43 19.63 -20.90
C ASP A 203 9.24 19.09 -22.11
N ARG A 204 10.04 18.03 -21.89
CA ARG A 204 10.84 17.43 -22.97
C ARG A 204 10.00 16.60 -23.96
N PHE A 205 9.01 15.89 -23.46
CA PHE A 205 8.24 14.92 -24.28
C PHE A 205 6.87 15.44 -24.71
N PHE A 206 6.36 16.49 -24.11
CA PHE A 206 5.08 17.08 -24.49
C PHE A 206 5.25 18.53 -24.95
N SER A 207 4.61 18.90 -26.04
CA SER A 207 4.65 20.27 -26.57
C SER A 207 3.90 21.29 -25.69
N ASP A 208 2.93 20.84 -24.88
CA ASP A 208 2.20 21.64 -23.91
C ASP A 208 2.28 20.97 -22.52
N ALA A 209 1.25 20.27 -22.10
CA ALA A 209 1.22 19.53 -20.86
C ALA A 209 0.66 18.13 -21.09
N PRO A 210 1.15 17.09 -20.39
CA PRO A 210 0.48 15.79 -20.41
C PRO A 210 -0.94 15.92 -19.85
N GLU A 211 -1.77 14.89 -20.04
CA GLU A 211 -3.09 14.82 -19.39
C GLU A 211 -2.95 14.52 -17.89
N TYR A 212 -1.91 13.76 -17.52
CA TYR A 212 -1.59 13.51 -16.12
C TYR A 212 -0.08 13.34 -15.86
N LEU A 213 0.30 13.62 -14.62
CA LEU A 213 1.58 13.27 -14.02
C LEU A 213 1.31 12.39 -12.80
N ASP A 214 1.90 11.19 -12.77
CA ASP A 214 1.81 10.29 -11.63
C ASP A 214 3.17 10.14 -10.97
N LEU A 215 3.27 10.61 -9.73
CA LEU A 215 4.49 10.58 -8.95
C LEU A 215 4.66 9.29 -8.12
N GLY A 216 3.70 8.36 -8.24
CA GLY A 216 3.73 7.12 -7.48
C GLY A 216 3.57 7.32 -5.99
N SER A 217 4.20 6.46 -5.21
CA SER A 217 4.13 6.45 -3.75
C SER A 217 5.52 6.53 -3.08
N GLY A 218 5.52 6.32 -1.77
CA GLY A 218 6.69 6.33 -0.91
C GLY A 218 6.71 7.51 0.07
N MET A 219 5.59 8.17 0.32
CA MET A 219 5.42 9.11 1.42
C MET A 219 5.31 8.36 2.75
N PHE A 220 5.76 8.99 3.82
CA PHE A 220 5.37 8.56 5.15
C PHE A 220 3.87 8.87 5.36
N GLY A 221 3.21 8.01 6.15
CA GLY A 221 1.86 8.25 6.63
C GLY A 221 1.86 8.74 8.06
N SER A 222 0.68 8.99 8.60
CA SER A 222 0.49 9.24 10.03
C SER A 222 1.00 8.04 10.84
N MET A 223 1.76 8.30 11.91
CA MET A 223 2.36 7.30 12.79
C MET A 223 2.18 7.66 14.26
N ALA A 224 2.22 6.67 15.14
CA ALA A 224 2.37 6.89 16.56
C ALA A 224 3.77 7.49 16.85
N PRO A 225 3.91 8.41 17.84
CA PRO A 225 5.18 9.09 18.13
C PRO A 225 6.34 8.14 18.39
N GLU A 226 6.12 7.06 19.13
CA GLU A 226 7.11 6.04 19.46
C GLU A 226 7.57 5.24 18.24
N PHE A 227 6.72 5.12 17.23
CA PHE A 227 7.08 4.49 15.97
C PHE A 227 7.82 5.48 15.05
N ALA A 228 7.35 6.71 14.97
CA ALA A 228 7.99 7.78 14.22
C ALA A 228 9.43 8.05 14.70
N ALA A 229 9.69 7.96 16.00
CA ALA A 229 11.03 8.12 16.58
C ALA A 229 12.09 7.10 16.12
N GLN A 230 11.67 6.03 15.45
CA GLN A 230 12.58 5.06 14.83
C GLN A 230 13.07 5.47 13.43
N PHE A 231 12.65 6.63 12.92
CA PHE A 231 13.04 7.20 11.62
C PHE A 231 13.75 8.54 11.83
N ASP A 232 14.68 8.88 10.94
CA ASP A 232 15.47 10.11 11.05
C ASP A 232 14.62 11.37 10.83
N ASP A 233 13.64 11.28 9.92
CA ASP A 233 12.72 12.35 9.57
C ASP A 233 11.41 11.77 9.04
N VAL A 234 10.28 12.34 9.47
CA VAL A 234 8.93 11.96 9.03
C VAL A 234 8.19 13.23 8.62
N PRO A 235 8.28 13.65 7.34
CA PRO A 235 7.62 14.84 6.87
C PRO A 235 6.09 14.77 7.00
N SER A 236 5.48 15.93 7.25
CA SER A 236 4.03 16.11 7.23
C SER A 236 3.45 16.10 5.81
N TYR A 237 2.15 15.96 5.68
CA TYR A 237 1.48 16.04 4.37
C TYR A 237 1.59 17.43 3.75
N GLU A 238 1.61 18.49 4.55
CA GLU A 238 1.78 19.88 4.12
C GLU A 238 3.18 20.11 3.52
N GLU A 239 4.23 19.53 4.13
CA GLU A 239 5.58 19.59 3.60
C GLU A 239 5.71 18.81 2.30
N TYR A 240 5.16 17.59 2.22
CA TYR A 240 5.09 16.85 0.95
C TYR A 240 4.32 17.64 -0.12
N ALA A 241 3.18 18.24 0.23
CA ALA A 241 2.41 19.06 -0.69
C ALA A 241 3.20 20.26 -1.22
N GLY A 242 4.07 20.84 -0.40
CA GLY A 242 4.96 21.95 -0.81
C GLY A 242 5.93 21.56 -1.93
N VAL A 243 6.56 20.37 -1.79
CA VAL A 243 7.58 19.88 -2.75
C VAL A 243 7.02 19.04 -3.89
N THR A 244 5.72 18.81 -3.91
CA THR A 244 5.00 18.08 -4.97
C THR A 244 3.96 18.96 -5.64
N ALA A 245 2.75 19.02 -5.10
CA ALA A 245 1.62 19.79 -5.62
C ALA A 245 1.97 21.28 -5.82
N GLY A 246 2.74 21.88 -4.89
CA GLY A 246 3.21 23.26 -4.99
C GLY A 246 4.15 23.49 -6.18
N LEU A 247 5.10 22.60 -6.43
CA LEU A 247 5.99 22.69 -7.59
C LEU A 247 5.22 22.51 -8.90
N VAL A 248 4.30 21.54 -8.96
CA VAL A 248 3.43 21.33 -10.14
C VAL A 248 2.55 22.55 -10.40
N ALA A 249 1.97 23.15 -9.36
CA ALA A 249 1.15 24.36 -9.46
C ALA A 249 1.92 25.52 -10.05
N ASN A 250 3.15 25.75 -9.59
CA ASN A 250 4.02 26.83 -10.07
C ASN A 250 4.45 26.58 -11.52
N HIS A 251 4.83 25.33 -11.86
CA HIS A 251 5.30 24.97 -13.19
C HIS A 251 4.20 25.18 -14.28
N TYR A 252 2.96 24.81 -13.97
CA TYR A 252 1.83 24.97 -14.90
C TYR A 252 1.00 26.22 -14.66
N TRP A 253 1.58 27.25 -14.03
CA TRP A 253 0.90 28.53 -13.87
C TRP A 253 0.59 29.18 -15.24
N GLY A 254 -0.67 29.44 -15.51
CA GLY A 254 -1.10 30.02 -16.82
C GLY A 254 -1.09 29.04 -18.00
N ARG A 255 -0.80 27.77 -17.77
CA ARG A 255 -0.80 26.69 -18.77
C ARG A 255 -1.93 25.69 -18.50
N ARG A 256 -2.15 24.73 -19.42
CA ARG A 256 -2.98 23.55 -19.17
C ARG A 256 -2.45 22.81 -17.93
N ARG A 257 -3.34 22.43 -17.02
CA ARG A 257 -2.98 21.79 -15.75
C ARG A 257 -3.27 20.29 -15.78
N PRO A 258 -2.25 19.42 -15.80
CA PRO A 258 -2.44 17.98 -15.78
C PRO A 258 -3.12 17.51 -14.50
N ILE A 259 -3.71 16.31 -14.51
CA ILE A 259 -4.06 15.64 -13.26
C ILE A 259 -2.76 15.23 -12.59
N LEU A 260 -2.59 15.59 -11.31
CA LEU A 260 -1.49 15.12 -10.49
C LEU A 260 -1.97 13.91 -9.68
N PHE A 261 -1.38 12.74 -9.93
CA PHE A 261 -1.61 11.56 -9.12
C PHE A 261 -0.47 11.33 -8.12
N THR A 262 -0.82 10.78 -6.97
CA THR A 262 0.06 9.96 -6.14
C THR A 262 -0.63 8.65 -5.78
N GLU A 263 0.15 7.61 -5.50
CA GLU A 263 -0.31 6.24 -5.29
C GLU A 263 -0.11 5.76 -3.84
N PRO A 264 -0.66 6.45 -2.83
CA PRO A 264 -0.42 6.10 -1.45
C PRO A 264 -1.10 4.76 -1.10
N GLY A 265 -0.28 3.83 -0.60
CA GLY A 265 -0.73 2.58 -0.02
C GLY A 265 -0.50 2.58 1.49
N THR A 266 0.74 2.26 1.92
CA THR A 266 1.12 2.24 3.35
C THR A 266 0.85 3.57 4.05
N THR A 267 1.04 4.68 3.36
CA THR A 267 0.73 6.04 3.81
C THR A 267 -0.71 6.16 4.33
N LEU A 268 -1.66 5.50 3.67
CA LEU A 268 -3.07 5.58 4.02
C LEU A 268 -3.51 4.51 5.02
N VAL A 269 -3.04 3.25 4.87
CA VAL A 269 -3.68 2.12 5.56
C VAL A 269 -2.90 1.58 6.76
N ASN A 270 -1.57 1.76 6.82
CA ASN A 270 -0.74 1.07 7.82
C ASN A 270 -1.22 1.28 9.25
N ARG A 271 -1.37 2.53 9.67
CA ARG A 271 -1.75 2.90 11.03
C ARG A 271 -3.13 2.40 11.44
N PHE A 272 -4.02 2.21 10.48
CA PHE A 272 -5.45 2.00 10.69
C PHE A 272 -5.86 0.53 10.62
N VAL A 273 -4.90 -0.38 10.68
CA VAL A 273 -5.14 -1.80 10.94
C VAL A 273 -4.28 -2.22 12.11
N GLU A 274 -4.90 -2.80 13.10
CA GLU A 274 -4.27 -3.43 14.26
C GLU A 274 -4.33 -4.95 14.11
N CYS A 275 -3.35 -5.65 14.67
CA CYS A 275 -3.34 -7.10 14.78
C CYS A 275 -3.35 -7.50 16.26
N ILE A 276 -4.43 -8.11 16.72
CA ILE A 276 -4.58 -8.64 18.07
C ILE A 276 -4.02 -10.05 18.10
N THR A 277 -3.00 -10.27 18.93
CA THR A 277 -2.41 -11.59 19.17
C THR A 277 -2.50 -11.95 20.65
N ARG A 278 -2.23 -13.22 21.00
CA ARG A 278 -2.26 -13.69 22.38
C ARG A 278 -0.96 -14.40 22.72
N VAL A 279 -0.47 -14.23 23.94
CA VAL A 279 0.68 -14.94 24.50
C VAL A 279 0.27 -16.38 24.86
N GLU A 280 0.80 -17.35 24.15
CA GLU A 280 0.49 -18.75 24.34
C GLU A 280 1.48 -19.45 25.30
N ALA A 281 2.74 -19.00 25.30
CA ALA A 281 3.78 -19.53 26.19
C ALA A 281 4.85 -18.50 26.46
N ILE A 282 5.51 -18.61 27.63
CA ILE A 282 6.74 -17.88 27.93
C ILE A 282 7.79 -18.92 28.30
N LYS A 283 8.99 -18.80 27.72
CA LYS A 283 10.13 -19.69 27.91
C LYS A 283 11.34 -18.90 28.36
N GLU A 284 12.20 -19.56 29.15
CA GLU A 284 13.54 -19.09 29.47
C GLU A 284 14.55 -20.14 28.96
N ILE A 285 15.50 -19.72 28.15
CA ILE A 285 16.55 -20.53 27.56
C ILE A 285 17.84 -19.72 27.65
N ASP A 286 18.85 -20.26 28.36
CA ASP A 286 20.15 -19.60 28.54
C ASP A 286 20.04 -18.12 29.01
N ASN A 287 19.19 -17.88 30.00
CA ASN A 287 18.87 -16.56 30.54
C ASN A 287 18.22 -15.58 29.55
N CYS A 288 17.77 -16.05 28.39
CA CYS A 288 16.99 -15.29 27.44
C CYS A 288 15.49 -15.64 27.57
N PHE A 289 14.64 -14.64 27.61
CA PHE A 289 13.19 -14.84 27.70
C PHE A 289 12.53 -14.70 26.31
N PHE A 290 11.59 -15.60 26.03
CA PHE A 290 10.82 -15.67 24.80
C PHE A 290 9.34 -15.81 25.11
N ALA A 291 8.52 -14.88 24.61
CA ALA A 291 7.06 -15.01 24.64
C ALA A 291 6.60 -15.46 23.24
N VAL A 292 6.00 -16.63 23.18
CA VAL A 292 5.44 -17.20 21.94
C VAL A 292 4.00 -16.69 21.79
N LEU A 293 3.74 -15.97 20.73
CA LEU A 293 2.44 -15.45 20.37
C LEU A 293 1.78 -16.32 19.30
N ASN A 294 0.46 -16.24 19.17
CA ASN A 294 -0.28 -16.94 18.13
C ASN A 294 -0.30 -16.23 16.76
N GLY A 295 0.33 -15.05 16.65
CA GLY A 295 0.67 -14.36 15.41
C GLY A 295 2.05 -14.78 14.87
N SER A 296 2.47 -14.23 13.73
CA SER A 296 3.80 -14.43 13.12
C SER A 296 4.26 -13.14 12.43
N GLU A 297 5.53 -13.06 12.04
CA GLU A 297 6.04 -11.95 11.22
C GLU A 297 5.20 -11.75 9.93
N HIS A 298 4.75 -12.86 9.32
CA HIS A 298 3.86 -12.80 8.16
C HIS A 298 2.50 -12.20 8.48
N THR A 299 2.01 -12.35 9.72
CA THR A 299 0.76 -11.72 10.16
C THR A 299 0.92 -10.21 10.34
N LEU A 300 2.08 -9.75 10.80
CA LEU A 300 2.34 -8.33 11.05
C LEU A 300 2.77 -7.55 9.80
N GLY A 301 3.28 -8.25 8.78
CA GLY A 301 3.74 -7.67 7.53
C GLY A 301 5.22 -7.29 7.51
N GLU A 302 5.69 -6.87 6.36
CA GLU A 302 7.12 -6.64 6.09
C GLU A 302 7.79 -5.65 7.06
N THR A 303 7.05 -4.67 7.57
CA THR A 303 7.62 -3.62 8.43
C THR A 303 8.18 -4.15 9.73
N CYS A 304 7.57 -5.21 10.32
CA CYS A 304 8.03 -5.77 11.60
C CYS A 304 9.42 -6.40 11.54
N THR A 305 9.87 -6.80 10.36
CA THR A 305 11.23 -7.36 10.17
C THR A 305 12.32 -6.29 10.30
N LEU A 306 11.98 -5.02 10.05
CA LEU A 306 12.89 -3.88 10.01
C LEU A 306 12.79 -2.99 11.24
N LYS A 307 11.60 -2.87 11.83
CA LYS A 307 11.26 -1.94 12.93
C LYS A 307 10.32 -2.62 13.91
N ASN A 308 10.46 -2.31 15.18
CA ASN A 308 9.47 -2.71 16.19
C ASN A 308 8.18 -1.92 15.97
N LEU A 309 7.09 -2.62 15.67
CA LEU A 309 5.77 -1.98 15.51
C LEU A 309 5.28 -1.44 16.87
N PRO A 310 4.39 -0.43 16.90
CA PRO A 310 3.72 -0.02 18.12
C PRO A 310 2.99 -1.21 18.75
N VAL A 311 3.14 -1.38 20.06
CA VAL A 311 2.49 -2.47 20.80
C VAL A 311 1.76 -1.95 22.03
N GLU A 312 0.60 -2.53 22.30
CA GLU A 312 -0.13 -2.37 23.57
C GLU A 312 -0.38 -3.75 24.16
N VAL A 313 -0.03 -3.94 25.44
CA VAL A 313 -0.30 -5.19 26.18
C VAL A 313 -1.58 -5.02 26.98
N ILE A 314 -2.54 -5.91 26.78
CA ILE A 314 -3.77 -5.99 27.58
C ILE A 314 -3.64 -7.15 28.56
N PRO A 315 -3.45 -6.85 29.88
CA PRO A 315 -3.22 -7.87 30.89
C PRO A 315 -4.45 -8.74 31.13
N CYS A 316 -4.34 -10.02 30.84
CA CYS A 316 -5.40 -11.02 31.05
C CYS A 316 -4.89 -12.23 31.81
N GLY A 317 -3.61 -12.55 31.66
CA GLY A 317 -2.91 -13.60 32.37
C GLY A 317 -2.52 -13.23 33.80
N VAL A 318 -2.29 -14.23 34.64
CA VAL A 318 -1.81 -14.09 36.01
C VAL A 318 -0.86 -15.23 36.35
N PRO A 319 0.18 -14.98 37.18
CA PRO A 319 0.62 -13.70 37.71
C PRO A 319 1.33 -12.85 36.65
N GLN A 320 1.23 -11.53 36.75
CA GLN A 320 2.04 -10.63 35.90
C GLN A 320 3.49 -10.67 36.34
N LYS A 321 4.41 -10.79 35.35
CA LYS A 321 5.86 -10.77 35.59
C LYS A 321 6.47 -9.64 34.75
N GLU A 322 7.32 -8.83 35.38
CA GLU A 322 8.07 -7.78 34.69
C GLU A 322 9.35 -8.36 34.05
N TYR A 323 9.63 -7.95 32.83
CA TYR A 323 10.82 -8.31 32.07
C TYR A 323 11.58 -7.05 31.66
N GLU A 324 12.86 -7.01 31.96
CA GLU A 324 13.77 -5.98 31.43
C GLU A 324 14.02 -6.17 29.94
N ARG A 325 13.93 -7.44 29.49
CA ARG A 325 14.14 -7.82 28.09
C ARG A 325 13.49 -9.18 27.81
N ILE A 326 12.57 -9.20 26.86
CA ILE A 326 11.94 -10.43 26.35
C ILE A 326 11.69 -10.30 24.84
N GLN A 327 11.92 -11.36 24.09
CA GLN A 327 11.62 -11.42 22.66
C GLN A 327 10.15 -11.86 22.48
N LEU A 328 9.35 -11.07 21.74
CA LEU A 328 8.04 -11.53 21.32
C LEU A 328 8.21 -12.29 20.00
N THR A 329 7.92 -13.58 20.01
CA THR A 329 8.14 -14.47 18.86
C THR A 329 6.82 -15.03 18.33
N GLY A 330 6.81 -15.44 17.07
CA GLY A 330 5.64 -16.03 16.45
C GLY A 330 5.48 -17.51 16.71
N TYR A 331 4.44 -18.10 16.10
CA TYR A 331 4.10 -19.52 16.22
C TYR A 331 4.82 -20.40 15.21
N THR A 332 5.57 -19.82 14.27
CA THR A 332 6.17 -20.61 13.19
C THR A 332 7.42 -21.37 13.67
N CYS A 333 7.90 -22.27 12.84
CA CYS A 333 9.16 -23.00 13.08
C CYS A 333 10.38 -22.27 12.48
N LEU A 334 10.24 -20.99 12.15
CA LEU A 334 11.31 -20.15 11.58
C LEU A 334 12.01 -19.38 12.69
N GLU A 335 13.33 -19.48 12.78
CA GLU A 335 14.12 -18.78 13.81
C GLU A 335 14.01 -17.25 13.71
N GLN A 336 13.79 -16.72 12.50
CA GLN A 336 13.58 -15.28 12.28
C GLN A 336 12.17 -14.77 12.63
N ASP A 337 11.24 -15.65 13.04
CA ASP A 337 9.86 -15.25 13.38
C ASP A 337 9.81 -14.48 14.71
N VAL A 338 10.40 -13.29 14.71
CA VAL A 338 10.45 -12.34 15.83
C VAL A 338 9.59 -11.15 15.52
N LEU A 339 8.51 -10.98 16.28
CA LEU A 339 7.50 -9.93 16.11
C LEU A 339 7.91 -8.61 16.74
N TYR A 340 8.64 -8.70 17.87
CA TYR A 340 9.15 -7.51 18.58
C TYR A 340 10.45 -7.88 19.31
N LYS A 341 11.48 -7.10 19.07
CA LYS A 341 12.80 -7.30 19.66
C LYS A 341 12.93 -6.51 20.95
N ASP A 342 13.42 -7.17 22.01
CA ASP A 342 13.80 -6.54 23.27
C ASP A 342 12.63 -5.77 23.93
N PHE A 343 11.46 -6.40 23.99
CA PHE A 343 10.32 -5.82 24.71
C PHE A 343 10.65 -5.71 26.20
N LYS A 344 10.32 -4.54 26.79
CA LYS A 344 10.44 -4.27 28.22
C LYS A 344 9.06 -3.98 28.79
N GLY A 345 8.67 -4.69 29.84
CA GLY A 345 7.40 -4.49 30.53
C GLY A 345 6.84 -5.73 31.17
N CYS A 346 5.63 -5.64 31.69
CA CYS A 346 4.91 -6.77 32.27
C CYS A 346 4.28 -7.61 31.18
N LEU A 347 4.42 -8.94 31.31
CA LEU A 347 3.83 -9.91 30.38
C LEU A 347 3.57 -11.24 31.08
N SER A 348 2.45 -11.88 30.73
CA SER A 348 2.10 -13.21 31.18
C SER A 348 1.44 -14.04 30.10
N LYS A 349 1.50 -15.36 30.23
CA LYS A 349 0.71 -16.27 29.39
C LYS A 349 -0.76 -15.91 29.48
N GLY A 350 -1.43 -15.75 28.35
CA GLY A 350 -2.83 -15.39 28.24
C GLY A 350 -3.07 -13.88 28.03
N ASP A 351 -2.04 -13.03 28.16
CA ASP A 351 -2.15 -11.62 27.81
C ASP A 351 -2.35 -11.46 26.29
N TYR A 352 -3.06 -10.39 25.93
CA TYR A 352 -3.12 -10.00 24.52
C TYR A 352 -2.07 -8.94 24.22
N VAL A 353 -1.48 -9.05 23.05
CA VAL A 353 -0.56 -8.08 22.48
C VAL A 353 -1.17 -7.54 21.19
N VAL A 354 -1.51 -6.27 21.20
CA VAL A 354 -2.08 -5.54 20.07
C VAL A 354 -0.97 -4.83 19.34
N PHE A 355 -0.70 -5.24 18.10
CA PHE A 355 0.27 -4.59 17.23
C PHE A 355 -0.45 -3.57 16.37
N GLY A 356 -0.03 -2.30 16.43
CA GLY A 356 -0.46 -1.25 15.53
C GLY A 356 0.32 -1.26 14.22
N ASN A 357 -0.10 -0.43 13.27
CA ASN A 357 0.60 -0.19 12.01
C ASN A 357 0.78 -1.46 11.14
N THR A 358 -0.23 -2.33 11.14
CA THR A 358 -0.21 -3.62 10.42
C THR A 358 -1.05 -3.61 9.12
N GLY A 359 -1.44 -2.43 8.61
CA GLY A 359 -2.37 -2.33 7.48
C GLY A 359 -1.77 -2.65 6.11
N GLY A 360 -0.47 -2.51 5.93
CA GLY A 360 0.17 -2.70 4.63
C GLY A 360 1.07 -3.94 4.58
N TYR A 361 0.96 -4.68 3.47
CA TYR A 361 1.77 -5.88 3.18
C TYR A 361 1.69 -6.96 4.28
N SER A 362 0.61 -6.98 5.06
CA SER A 362 0.29 -8.00 6.06
C SER A 362 -0.66 -9.04 5.48
N ASN A 363 -1.97 -8.78 5.53
CA ASN A 363 -3.00 -9.70 5.05
C ASN A 363 -2.84 -10.13 3.58
N VAL A 364 -2.33 -9.26 2.72
CA VAL A 364 -2.20 -9.49 1.28
C VAL A 364 -0.91 -10.22 0.88
N LEU A 365 0.13 -10.12 1.69
CA LEU A 365 1.43 -10.77 1.44
C LEU A 365 1.66 -11.99 2.34
N LYS A 366 0.68 -12.33 3.16
CA LYS A 366 0.76 -13.45 4.08
C LYS A 366 0.44 -14.77 3.37
N PRO A 367 1.40 -15.69 3.20
CA PRO A 367 1.09 -17.03 2.78
C PRO A 367 0.36 -17.78 3.91
N PRO A 368 -0.46 -18.79 3.60
CA PRO A 368 -1.05 -19.68 4.61
C PRO A 368 0.00 -20.67 5.14
N PHE A 369 1.09 -20.14 5.68
CA PHE A 369 2.20 -20.95 6.19
C PHE A 369 1.86 -21.51 7.57
N ILE A 370 1.83 -22.85 7.69
CA ILE A 370 1.52 -23.66 8.89
C ILE A 370 0.06 -23.49 9.34
N ARG A 371 -0.53 -22.31 9.26
CA ARG A 371 -1.91 -22.00 9.66
C ARG A 371 -2.63 -21.20 8.59
N PRO A 372 -3.95 -21.39 8.47
CA PRO A 372 -4.82 -20.52 7.64
C PRO A 372 -4.74 -19.06 8.08
N ASN A 373 -5.12 -18.17 7.18
CA ASN A 373 -5.19 -16.74 7.47
C ASN A 373 -6.35 -16.39 8.41
N CYS A 374 -6.10 -15.45 9.32
CA CYS A 374 -7.07 -15.01 10.32
C CYS A 374 -8.15 -14.09 9.72
N ALA A 375 -9.19 -13.83 10.52
CA ALA A 375 -10.25 -12.90 10.18
C ALA A 375 -9.77 -11.44 10.22
N MET A 376 -10.55 -10.56 9.56
CA MET A 376 -10.47 -9.12 9.71
C MET A 376 -11.87 -8.58 9.98
N VAL A 377 -11.97 -7.68 10.95
CA VAL A 377 -13.20 -6.97 11.30
C VAL A 377 -13.00 -5.46 11.15
N VAL A 378 -14.10 -4.73 10.98
CA VAL A 378 -14.14 -3.28 11.07
C VAL A 378 -14.98 -2.89 12.28
N GLU A 379 -14.54 -1.88 13.02
CA GLU A 379 -15.33 -1.24 14.05
C GLU A 379 -16.34 -0.30 13.38
N THR A 380 -17.62 -0.50 13.63
CA THR A 380 -18.73 0.31 13.09
C THR A 380 -18.89 1.60 13.91
N GLU A 381 -19.65 2.57 13.38
CA GLU A 381 -19.94 3.83 14.09
C GLU A 381 -20.66 3.62 15.43
N ASP A 382 -21.43 2.55 15.55
CA ASP A 382 -22.14 2.18 16.78
C ASP A 382 -21.25 1.46 17.81
N GLY A 383 -19.96 1.25 17.50
CA GLY A 383 -19.01 0.54 18.34
C GLY A 383 -19.11 -0.99 18.28
N ASP A 384 -19.93 -1.53 17.37
CA ASP A 384 -19.98 -2.96 17.06
C ASP A 384 -18.89 -3.34 16.06
N PHE A 385 -18.68 -4.66 15.86
CA PHE A 385 -17.70 -5.18 14.93
C PHE A 385 -18.36 -6.01 13.83
N GLN A 386 -18.04 -5.68 12.58
CA GLN A 386 -18.48 -6.41 11.40
C GLN A 386 -17.31 -7.16 10.75
N VAL A 387 -17.51 -8.43 10.36
CA VAL A 387 -16.52 -9.18 9.58
C VAL A 387 -16.44 -8.64 8.17
N ILE A 388 -15.22 -8.24 7.76
CA ILE A 388 -14.90 -7.78 6.40
C ILE A 388 -14.04 -8.78 5.63
N LYS A 389 -13.38 -9.71 6.34
CA LYS A 389 -12.73 -10.90 5.82
C LYS A 389 -12.91 -12.03 6.84
N SER A 390 -13.51 -13.14 6.42
CA SER A 390 -13.60 -14.33 7.27
C SER A 390 -12.22 -14.97 7.49
N ALA A 391 -12.04 -15.67 8.61
CA ALA A 391 -10.90 -16.55 8.77
C ALA A 391 -10.96 -17.66 7.70
N GLU A 392 -9.80 -18.06 7.19
CA GLU A 392 -9.70 -19.20 6.30
C GLU A 392 -9.83 -20.51 7.08
N SER A 393 -10.46 -21.49 6.47
CA SER A 393 -10.50 -22.88 6.93
C SER A 393 -9.45 -23.74 6.22
N TYR A 394 -9.18 -24.93 6.73
CA TYR A 394 -8.36 -25.90 6.01
C TYR A 394 -8.96 -26.26 4.63
N GLN A 395 -10.28 -26.26 4.51
CA GLN A 395 -10.96 -26.54 3.25
C GLN A 395 -10.68 -25.48 2.19
N ASP A 396 -10.58 -24.21 2.59
CA ASP A 396 -10.21 -23.13 1.66
C ASP A 396 -8.80 -23.35 1.09
N LEU A 397 -7.87 -23.80 1.91
CA LEU A 397 -6.50 -24.08 1.50
C LEU A 397 -6.41 -25.34 0.63
N LEU A 398 -7.14 -26.40 0.98
CA LEU A 398 -7.04 -27.70 0.34
C LEU A 398 -7.90 -27.82 -0.93
N ARG A 399 -8.77 -26.85 -1.20
CA ARG A 399 -9.68 -26.87 -2.34
C ARG A 399 -9.03 -27.10 -3.71
N THR A 400 -7.79 -26.70 -3.87
CA THR A 400 -7.05 -26.82 -5.13
C THR A 400 -6.14 -28.06 -5.18
N TYR A 401 -6.05 -28.82 -4.10
CA TYR A 401 -5.25 -30.07 -4.05
C TYR A 401 -6.10 -31.25 -4.49
N ILE A 402 -5.45 -32.21 -5.14
CA ILE A 402 -6.05 -33.50 -5.53
C ILE A 402 -5.49 -34.55 -4.56
N PHE A 403 -6.39 -35.29 -3.88
CA PHE A 403 -6.06 -36.35 -2.92
C PHE A 403 -6.29 -37.72 -3.52
#